data_4106741f29a358d37098b15d1726e0a9
#
_entry.id   4106741f29a358d37098b15d1726e0a9
#
_cell.length_a   1.000
_cell.length_b   1.000
_cell.length_c   1.000
_cell.angle_alpha   90.00
_cell.angle_beta   90.00
_cell.angle_gamma   90.00
#
_symmetry.space_group_name_H-M   'P 1'
#
loop_
_entity.id
_entity.type
_entity.pdbx_description
1 polymer ?
#
loop_
_entity_poly.entity_id
_entity_poly.type
_entity_poly.pdbx_seq_one_letter_code
_entity_poly.pdbx_strand_id
1 'polypeptide(L)'
;MTIKHNNIQPLEIKDCEILHIATGVRSQNLRELRDALKTIHPDCIHYHFWAKKLRAEFEEAEFNNDFATWAFKNLHDNKLAERLSLINPRMFRDVEELRSKLIEVVTLSIEEGQTAQNSREGEKFQFTRSDTVLFDTGHIISNPGQLKEIIPNLPLGAVYYHFIESNSGHSNIISFVENAGDEYSDLAFRLSKLDPYFFTLPELQSRASQVFIDFFQGENG
;
A
#
# COMPACT_ATOMS: atom_id res chain seq x y z
N MET A 1 -26.08 -27.75 -22.37
CA MET A 1 -25.18 -27.07 -21.40
C MET A 1 -25.61 -25.62 -21.31
N THR A 2 -26.20 -25.23 -20.20
CA THR A 2 -26.68 -23.86 -19.99
C THR A 2 -25.50 -23.04 -19.52
N ILE A 3 -24.99 -22.16 -20.38
CA ILE A 3 -23.96 -21.17 -20.00
C ILE A 3 -24.63 -20.26 -18.98
N LYS A 4 -24.26 -20.39 -17.70
CA LYS A 4 -24.60 -19.40 -16.71
C LYS A 4 -23.82 -18.13 -17.09
N HIS A 5 -24.48 -17.17 -17.70
CA HIS A 5 -23.97 -15.80 -17.73
C HIS A 5 -23.93 -15.31 -16.28
N ASN A 6 -22.79 -15.41 -15.64
CA ASN A 6 -22.52 -14.67 -14.43
C ASN A 6 -22.66 -13.19 -14.82
N ASN A 7 -23.62 -12.52 -14.21
CA ASN A 7 -23.84 -11.09 -14.41
C ASN A 7 -22.73 -10.37 -13.63
N ILE A 8 -21.52 -10.35 -14.19
CA ILE A 8 -20.35 -9.71 -13.57
C ILE A 8 -20.62 -8.22 -13.59
N GLN A 9 -20.55 -7.59 -12.43
CA GLN A 9 -20.61 -6.13 -12.35
C GLN A 9 -19.33 -5.56 -13.03
N PRO A 10 -19.47 -4.70 -14.06
CA PRO A 10 -18.31 -4.13 -14.72
C PRO A 10 -17.42 -3.37 -13.74
N LEU A 11 -16.10 -3.47 -13.94
CA LEU A 11 -15.11 -2.71 -13.19
C LEU A 11 -14.84 -1.38 -13.90
N GLU A 12 -15.13 -0.28 -13.23
CA GLU A 12 -14.72 1.04 -13.68
C GLU A 12 -13.29 1.31 -13.24
N ILE A 13 -12.41 1.62 -14.18
CA ILE A 13 -11.04 1.99 -13.85
C ILE A 13 -11.01 3.46 -13.44
N LYS A 14 -10.65 3.71 -12.20
CA LYS A 14 -10.43 5.04 -11.63
C LYS A 14 -8.95 5.32 -11.54
N ASP A 15 -8.55 6.56 -11.78
CA ASP A 15 -7.25 7.10 -11.42
C ASP A 15 -7.37 7.85 -10.09
N CYS A 16 -6.25 8.13 -9.41
CA CYS A 16 -6.30 8.89 -8.18
C CYS A 16 -5.10 9.81 -7.99
N GLU A 17 -5.35 10.88 -7.25
CA GLU A 17 -4.33 11.71 -6.61
C GLU A 17 -4.52 11.74 -5.10
N ILE A 18 -3.41 11.79 -4.36
CA ILE A 18 -3.42 11.87 -2.90
C ILE A 18 -3.19 13.32 -2.47
N LEU A 19 -4.15 13.86 -1.73
CA LEU A 19 -4.00 15.12 -1.02
C LEU A 19 -3.32 14.86 0.33
N HIS A 20 -2.23 15.56 0.58
CA HIS A 20 -1.46 15.48 1.82
C HIS A 20 -1.98 16.50 2.84
N ILE A 21 -2.48 16.05 3.98
CA ILE A 21 -3.06 16.89 5.02
C ILE A 21 -2.20 16.82 6.26
N ALA A 22 -1.50 17.91 6.57
CA ALA A 22 -0.73 18.03 7.80
C ALA A 22 -1.66 18.06 9.02
N THR A 23 -1.43 17.18 10.00
CA THR A 23 -2.24 17.12 11.22
C THR A 23 -1.78 18.12 12.29
N GLY A 24 -0.58 18.68 12.15
CA GLY A 24 0.07 19.49 13.19
C GLY A 24 0.73 18.65 14.31
N VAL A 25 0.43 17.35 14.40
CA VAL A 25 1.05 16.45 15.38
C VAL A 25 2.48 16.10 14.92
N ARG A 26 3.43 16.23 15.85
CA ARG A 26 4.85 16.00 15.60
C ARG A 26 5.46 15.22 16.73
N SER A 27 6.51 14.46 16.46
CA SER A 27 7.27 13.70 17.45
C SER A 27 8.77 13.88 17.24
N GLN A 28 9.48 14.22 18.30
CA GLN A 28 10.92 14.46 18.29
C GLN A 28 11.72 13.23 18.73
N ASN A 29 11.09 12.32 19.47
CA ASN A 29 11.71 11.12 20.02
C ASN A 29 10.71 9.94 20.06
N LEU A 30 11.19 8.77 20.45
CA LEU A 30 10.38 7.54 20.49
C LEU A 30 9.23 7.60 21.50
N ARG A 31 9.37 8.32 22.62
CA ARG A 31 8.29 8.44 23.62
C ARG A 31 7.15 9.27 23.05
N GLU A 32 7.47 10.41 22.43
CA GLU A 32 6.49 11.23 21.76
C GLU A 32 5.83 10.50 20.58
N LEU A 33 6.62 9.74 19.78
CA LEU A 33 6.09 8.93 18.69
C LEU A 33 5.09 7.89 19.22
N ARG A 34 5.46 7.13 20.25
CA ARG A 34 4.58 6.15 20.89
C ARG A 34 3.28 6.78 21.40
N ASP A 35 3.39 7.93 22.08
CA ASP A 35 2.23 8.57 22.68
C ASP A 35 1.32 9.19 21.61
N ALA A 36 1.88 9.75 20.53
CA ALA A 36 1.11 10.20 19.37
C ALA A 36 0.41 9.02 18.65
N LEU A 37 1.10 7.89 18.45
CA LEU A 37 0.52 6.70 17.82
C LEU A 37 -0.74 6.18 18.52
N LYS A 38 -0.89 6.39 19.84
CA LYS A 38 -2.07 5.96 20.60
C LYS A 38 -3.35 6.72 20.22
N THR A 39 -3.22 7.94 19.71
CA THR A 39 -4.35 8.86 19.52
C THR A 39 -4.50 9.41 18.10
N ILE A 40 -3.47 9.24 17.26
CA ILE A 40 -3.50 9.77 15.88
C ILE A 40 -4.59 9.09 15.06
N HIS A 41 -5.17 9.82 14.10
CA HIS A 41 -6.17 9.26 13.20
C HIS A 41 -5.63 8.05 12.42
N PRO A 42 -6.39 6.98 12.25
CA PRO A 42 -5.95 5.77 11.52
C PRO A 42 -5.36 6.04 10.14
N ASP A 43 -5.92 6.98 9.39
CA ASP A 43 -5.44 7.36 8.06
C ASP A 43 -4.00 7.88 8.06
N CYS A 44 -3.50 8.40 9.19
CA CYS A 44 -2.09 8.78 9.30
C CYS A 44 -1.18 7.56 9.26
N ILE A 45 -1.59 6.47 9.89
CA ILE A 45 -0.82 5.23 9.89
C ILE A 45 -0.81 4.66 8.47
N HIS A 46 -1.98 4.58 7.84
CA HIS A 46 -2.09 4.15 6.45
C HIS A 46 -1.22 5.02 5.52
N TYR A 47 -1.31 6.34 5.63
CA TYR A 47 -0.51 7.28 4.86
C TYR A 47 1.00 6.98 4.94
N HIS A 48 1.55 6.81 6.14
CA HIS A 48 2.99 6.61 6.35
C HIS A 48 3.52 5.24 5.90
N PHE A 49 2.62 4.28 5.62
CA PHE A 49 2.98 3.01 4.97
C PHE A 49 2.84 3.05 3.45
N TRP A 50 1.84 3.77 2.91
CA TRP A 50 1.44 3.60 1.52
C TRP A 50 1.61 4.83 0.63
N ALA A 51 1.36 6.03 1.14
CA ALA A 51 1.34 7.24 0.32
C ALA A 51 2.71 7.58 -0.30
N LYS A 52 3.80 7.09 0.29
CA LYS A 52 5.15 7.19 -0.27
C LYS A 52 5.25 6.60 -1.69
N LYS A 53 4.46 5.58 -2.00
CA LYS A 53 4.51 4.91 -3.31
C LYS A 53 4.08 5.79 -4.48
N LEU A 54 3.23 6.81 -4.23
CA LEU A 54 2.84 7.81 -5.24
C LEU A 54 3.75 9.04 -5.29
N ARG A 55 4.65 9.19 -4.30
CA ARG A 55 5.62 10.30 -4.37
C ARG A 55 6.69 9.98 -5.41
N ALA A 56 6.99 10.94 -6.26
CA ALA A 56 8.18 10.88 -7.10
C ALA A 56 9.41 11.01 -6.20
N GLU A 57 10.09 9.92 -5.93
CA GLU A 57 11.39 9.95 -5.25
C GLU A 57 12.49 9.85 -6.29
N PHE A 58 13.41 10.82 -6.25
CA PHE A 58 14.60 10.83 -7.10
C PHE A 58 15.69 9.87 -6.61
N GLU A 59 15.52 9.31 -5.39
CA GLU A 59 16.43 8.35 -4.78
C GLU A 59 15.66 7.07 -4.43
N GLU A 60 16.27 5.92 -4.62
CA GLU A 60 15.75 4.65 -4.13
C GLU A 60 15.55 4.71 -2.62
N ALA A 61 14.33 4.47 -2.19
CA ALA A 61 14.01 4.49 -0.77
C ALA A 61 14.60 3.26 -0.08
N GLU A 62 15.48 3.49 0.88
CA GLU A 62 16.10 2.42 1.67
C GLU A 62 15.06 1.61 2.49
N PHE A 63 13.94 2.25 2.86
CA PHE A 63 12.86 1.63 3.64
C PHE A 63 11.48 1.87 3.03
N ASN A 64 10.58 0.89 3.20
CA ASN A 64 9.25 0.92 2.60
C ASN A 64 8.23 1.81 3.32
N ASN A 65 8.55 2.34 4.51
CA ASN A 65 7.65 3.22 5.26
C ASN A 65 8.38 4.39 5.91
N ASP A 66 7.62 5.44 6.21
CA ASP A 66 8.17 6.68 6.76
C ASP A 66 8.68 6.51 8.20
N PHE A 67 8.12 5.60 9.00
CA PHE A 67 8.57 5.35 10.37
C PHE A 67 9.98 4.81 10.40
N ALA A 68 10.27 3.81 9.55
CA ALA A 68 11.60 3.24 9.41
C ALA A 68 12.59 4.27 8.86
N THR A 69 12.18 5.03 7.83
CA THR A 69 13.00 6.09 7.25
C THR A 69 13.38 7.16 8.29
N TRP A 70 12.43 7.59 9.13
CA TRP A 70 12.69 8.58 10.17
C TRP A 70 13.58 8.02 11.28
N ALA A 71 13.38 6.79 11.71
CA ALA A 71 14.23 6.13 12.69
C ALA A 71 15.69 6.08 12.20
N PHE A 72 15.91 5.74 10.94
CA PHE A 72 17.23 5.68 10.33
C PHE A 72 17.87 7.07 10.16
N LYS A 73 17.19 7.97 9.42
CA LYS A 73 17.76 9.25 9.00
C LYS A 73 17.86 10.27 10.14
N ASN A 74 16.86 10.30 11.03
CA ASN A 74 16.70 11.40 11.98
C ASN A 74 17.00 11.00 13.44
N LEU A 75 16.83 9.72 13.80
CA LEU A 75 17.22 9.20 15.10
C LEU A 75 18.56 8.43 15.04
N HIS A 76 19.06 8.11 13.85
CA HIS A 76 20.26 7.27 13.64
C HIS A 76 20.16 5.91 14.36
N ASP A 77 18.95 5.37 14.47
CA ASP A 77 18.64 4.09 15.09
C ASP A 77 18.40 3.01 14.02
N ASN A 78 19.49 2.39 13.57
CA ASN A 78 19.45 1.35 12.53
C ASN A 78 18.62 0.13 12.98
N LYS A 79 18.74 -0.26 14.26
CA LYS A 79 18.02 -1.42 14.80
C LYS A 79 16.51 -1.22 14.79
N LEU A 80 16.05 -0.04 15.19
CA LEU A 80 14.64 0.32 15.13
C LEU A 80 14.16 0.42 13.68
N ALA A 81 14.95 1.05 12.81
CA ALA A 81 14.61 1.19 11.39
C ALA A 81 14.38 -0.18 10.73
N GLU A 82 15.29 -1.14 10.94
CA GLU A 82 15.12 -2.51 10.47
C GLU A 82 13.85 -3.17 11.01
N ARG A 83 13.58 -3.06 12.32
CA ARG A 83 12.37 -3.61 12.95
C ARG A 83 11.09 -3.02 12.35
N LEU A 84 11.06 -1.70 12.14
CA LEU A 84 9.93 -1.00 11.54
C LEU A 84 9.75 -1.36 10.07
N SER A 85 10.83 -1.59 9.32
CA SER A 85 10.79 -1.95 7.91
C SER A 85 10.18 -3.35 7.67
N LEU A 86 10.33 -4.24 8.65
CA LEU A 86 9.75 -5.60 8.58
C LEU A 86 8.24 -5.63 8.82
N ILE A 87 7.63 -4.52 9.24
CA ILE A 87 6.18 -4.43 9.43
C ILE A 87 5.52 -4.32 8.06
N ASN A 88 4.92 -5.42 7.59
CA ASN A 88 4.10 -5.42 6.38
C ASN A 88 2.64 -5.16 6.77
N PRO A 89 2.04 -4.01 6.38
CA PRO A 89 0.67 -3.64 6.76
C PRO A 89 -0.40 -4.66 6.30
N ARG A 90 -0.13 -5.43 5.24
CA ARG A 90 -1.05 -6.47 4.74
C ARG A 90 -1.19 -7.70 5.65
N MET A 91 -0.28 -7.87 6.62
CA MET A 91 -0.32 -8.98 7.56
C MET A 91 -1.26 -8.74 8.74
N PHE A 92 -1.87 -7.55 8.80
CA PHE A 92 -2.79 -7.15 9.86
C PHE A 92 -4.22 -7.06 9.33
N ARG A 93 -5.17 -7.46 10.17
CA ARG A 93 -6.59 -7.49 9.81
C ARG A 93 -7.16 -6.09 9.58
N ASP A 94 -6.67 -5.13 10.35
CA ASP A 94 -7.10 -3.74 10.30
C ASP A 94 -5.98 -2.79 10.75
N VAL A 95 -6.21 -1.49 10.61
CA VAL A 95 -5.24 -0.46 10.97
C VAL A 95 -4.99 -0.39 12.49
N GLU A 96 -5.91 -0.81 13.32
CA GLU A 96 -5.74 -0.79 14.78
C GLU A 96 -4.82 -1.92 15.25
N GLU A 97 -4.86 -3.06 14.59
CA GLU A 97 -3.88 -4.13 14.82
C GLU A 97 -2.47 -3.70 14.37
N LEU A 98 -2.36 -3.04 13.22
CA LEU A 98 -1.12 -2.44 12.74
C LEU A 98 -0.59 -1.35 13.70
N ARG A 99 -1.47 -0.48 14.22
CA ARG A 99 -1.16 0.52 15.26
C ARG A 99 -0.56 -0.14 16.50
N SER A 100 -1.21 -1.20 16.97
CA SER A 100 -0.76 -1.95 18.15
C SER A 100 0.63 -2.51 17.95
N LYS A 101 0.92 -3.03 16.76
CA LYS A 101 2.26 -3.54 16.42
C LYS A 101 3.31 -2.43 16.35
N LEU A 102 2.98 -1.27 15.81
CA LEU A 102 3.88 -0.11 15.81
C LEU A 102 4.22 0.33 17.24
N ILE A 103 3.21 0.44 18.10
CA ILE A 103 3.38 0.81 19.51
C ILE A 103 4.24 -0.22 20.25
N GLU A 104 4.02 -1.52 20.01
CA GLU A 104 4.83 -2.61 20.56
C GLU A 104 6.32 -2.45 20.20
N VAL A 105 6.62 -2.31 18.89
CA VAL A 105 8.00 -2.20 18.40
C VAL A 105 8.70 -0.96 18.96
N VAL A 106 8.02 0.18 18.98
CA VAL A 106 8.56 1.43 19.55
C VAL A 106 8.76 1.30 21.06
N THR A 107 7.83 0.68 21.78
CA THR A 107 7.93 0.48 23.24
C THR A 107 9.12 -0.40 23.58
N LEU A 108 9.31 -1.50 22.86
CA LEU A 108 10.45 -2.40 23.04
C LEU A 108 11.78 -1.66 22.86
N SER A 109 11.89 -0.79 21.84
CA SER A 109 13.10 0.02 21.63
C SER A 109 13.35 1.01 22.76
N ILE A 110 12.29 1.59 23.33
CA ILE A 110 12.39 2.45 24.51
C ILE A 110 12.93 1.68 25.73
N GLU A 111 12.42 0.47 25.98
CA GLU A 111 12.83 -0.40 27.08
C GLU A 111 14.28 -0.90 26.94
N GLU A 112 14.74 -1.09 25.73
CA GLU A 112 16.14 -1.44 25.42
C GLU A 112 17.13 -0.27 25.60
N GLY A 113 16.66 0.90 26.03
CA GLY A 113 17.50 2.06 26.34
C GLY A 113 17.73 3.03 25.18
N GLN A 114 17.05 2.86 24.05
CA GLN A 114 17.13 3.73 22.87
C GLN A 114 16.42 5.10 23.07
N THR A 115 16.29 5.54 24.32
CA THR A 115 15.45 6.72 24.67
C THR A 115 16.17 8.05 24.55
N ALA A 116 17.47 8.07 24.35
CA ALA A 116 18.28 9.28 24.49
C ALA A 116 18.38 10.12 23.21
N GLN A 117 17.90 9.62 22.09
CA GLN A 117 18.06 10.31 20.80
C GLN A 117 16.82 11.14 20.49
N ASN A 118 17.01 12.46 20.39
CA ASN A 118 16.05 13.37 19.83
C ASN A 118 16.47 13.73 18.41
N SER A 119 15.51 13.75 17.49
CA SER A 119 15.73 14.35 16.19
C SER A 119 15.94 15.88 16.36
N ARG A 120 16.58 16.50 15.38
CA ARG A 120 16.72 17.96 15.36
C ARG A 120 15.34 18.62 15.18
N GLU A 121 15.22 19.92 15.54
CA GLU A 121 13.95 20.65 15.50
C GLU A 121 13.26 20.60 14.12
N GLY A 122 14.03 20.70 13.03
CA GLY A 122 13.51 20.60 11.66
C GLY A 122 13.27 19.18 11.15
N GLU A 123 13.63 18.15 11.91
CA GLU A 123 13.64 16.73 11.52
C GLU A 123 12.67 15.87 12.32
N LYS A 124 11.72 16.50 13.02
CA LYS A 124 10.66 15.81 13.77
C LYS A 124 9.80 14.98 12.84
N PHE A 125 9.37 13.80 13.29
CA PHE A 125 8.34 13.05 12.59
C PHE A 125 7.04 13.87 12.54
N GLN A 126 6.53 14.09 11.35
CA GLN A 126 5.31 14.85 11.13
C GLN A 126 4.19 13.92 10.70
N PHE A 127 3.15 13.80 11.52
CA PHE A 127 1.99 13.01 11.15
C PHE A 127 1.17 13.71 10.07
N THR A 128 1.05 13.04 8.94
CA THR A 128 0.26 13.46 7.79
C THR A 128 -0.83 12.42 7.55
N ARG A 129 -2.00 12.84 7.17
CA ARG A 129 -3.03 11.96 6.62
C ARG A 129 -3.23 12.27 5.14
N SER A 130 -3.93 11.37 4.45
CA SER A 130 -4.31 11.56 3.05
C SER A 130 -5.82 11.62 2.90
N ASP A 131 -6.26 12.38 1.90
CA ASP A 131 -7.53 12.18 1.23
C ASP A 131 -7.26 11.81 -0.22
N THR A 132 -8.02 10.84 -0.75
CA THR A 132 -7.87 10.36 -2.12
C THR A 132 -8.91 10.99 -3.02
N VAL A 133 -8.45 11.69 -4.06
CA VAL A 133 -9.33 12.27 -5.09
C VAL A 133 -9.34 11.33 -6.28
N LEU A 134 -10.54 10.88 -6.67
CA LEU A 134 -10.74 9.93 -7.76
C LEU A 134 -11.11 10.62 -9.06
N PHE A 135 -10.57 10.12 -10.17
CA PHE A 135 -10.84 10.57 -11.52
C PHE A 135 -11.33 9.41 -12.39
N ASP A 136 -12.30 9.68 -13.24
CA ASP A 136 -12.75 8.71 -14.23
C ASP A 136 -11.74 8.61 -15.37
N THR A 137 -11.28 7.39 -15.67
CA THR A 137 -10.41 7.15 -16.85
C THR A 137 -11.24 6.90 -18.12
N GLY A 138 -12.53 6.65 -17.99
CA GLY A 138 -13.43 6.25 -19.08
C GLY A 138 -13.33 4.76 -19.46
N HIS A 139 -12.46 3.99 -18.81
CA HIS A 139 -12.34 2.56 -19.07
C HIS A 139 -13.32 1.77 -18.21
N ILE A 140 -14.20 0.98 -18.88
CA ILE A 140 -15.13 0.06 -18.23
C ILE A 140 -14.78 -1.35 -18.68
N ILE A 141 -14.46 -2.20 -17.71
CA ILE A 141 -13.99 -3.57 -17.92
C ILE A 141 -15.15 -4.53 -17.66
N SER A 142 -15.51 -5.30 -18.67
CA SER A 142 -16.60 -6.28 -18.60
C SER A 142 -16.12 -7.73 -18.44
N ASN A 143 -14.84 -7.99 -18.74
CA ASN A 143 -14.22 -9.31 -18.56
C ASN A 143 -12.72 -9.18 -18.25
N PRO A 144 -12.11 -10.14 -17.54
CA PRO A 144 -10.69 -10.11 -17.17
C PRO A 144 -9.71 -9.99 -18.33
N GLY A 145 -10.05 -10.53 -19.51
CA GLY A 145 -9.17 -10.46 -20.69
C GLY A 145 -8.86 -9.04 -21.14
N GLN A 146 -9.78 -8.09 -20.91
CA GLN A 146 -9.56 -6.67 -21.23
C GLN A 146 -8.47 -6.03 -20.37
N LEU A 147 -8.26 -6.52 -19.14
CA LEU A 147 -7.23 -6.00 -18.24
C LEU A 147 -5.81 -6.25 -18.78
N LYS A 148 -5.60 -7.33 -19.54
CA LYS A 148 -4.32 -7.62 -20.19
C LYS A 148 -3.81 -6.45 -21.05
N GLU A 149 -4.71 -5.80 -21.77
CA GLU A 149 -4.36 -4.70 -22.69
C GLU A 149 -4.24 -3.35 -21.94
N ILE A 150 -4.97 -3.20 -20.85
CA ILE A 150 -5.13 -1.92 -20.15
C ILE A 150 -4.07 -1.72 -19.07
N ILE A 151 -3.78 -2.75 -18.25
CA ILE A 151 -2.86 -2.64 -17.12
C ILE A 151 -1.49 -2.06 -17.50
N PRO A 152 -0.84 -2.46 -18.62
CA PRO A 152 0.46 -1.92 -19.00
C PRO A 152 0.50 -0.40 -19.18
N ASN A 153 -0.65 0.19 -19.49
CA ASN A 153 -0.79 1.61 -19.84
C ASN A 153 -1.55 2.43 -18.80
N LEU A 154 -1.91 1.84 -17.64
CA LEU A 154 -2.60 2.57 -16.58
C LEU A 154 -1.70 3.67 -16.00
N PRO A 155 -2.26 4.83 -15.64
CA PRO A 155 -1.58 5.79 -14.78
C PRO A 155 -1.21 5.13 -13.44
N LEU A 156 -0.10 5.56 -12.83
CA LEU A 156 0.34 4.99 -11.56
C LEU A 156 -0.65 5.24 -10.41
N GLY A 157 -1.44 6.32 -10.48
CA GLY A 157 -2.54 6.57 -9.54
C GLY A 157 -3.62 5.48 -9.65
N ALA A 158 -3.96 5.03 -10.86
CA ALA A 158 -4.88 3.92 -11.05
C ALA A 158 -4.31 2.60 -10.52
N VAL A 159 -3.02 2.33 -10.74
CA VAL A 159 -2.35 1.16 -10.15
C VAL A 159 -2.42 1.21 -8.63
N TYR A 160 -2.10 2.36 -8.02
CA TYR A 160 -2.20 2.56 -6.59
C TYR A 160 -3.63 2.31 -6.07
N TYR A 161 -4.62 2.96 -6.68
CA TYR A 161 -6.01 2.85 -6.26
C TYR A 161 -6.51 1.40 -6.33
N HIS A 162 -6.32 0.73 -7.46
CA HIS A 162 -6.88 -0.60 -7.69
C HIS A 162 -6.12 -1.75 -7.01
N PHE A 163 -4.85 -1.58 -6.65
CA PHE A 163 -4.06 -2.63 -5.99
C PHE A 163 -3.78 -2.34 -4.51
N ILE A 164 -3.89 -1.07 -4.05
CA ILE A 164 -3.53 -0.68 -2.68
C ILE A 164 -4.67 0.01 -1.95
N GLU A 165 -5.19 1.13 -2.47
CA GLU A 165 -6.12 2.01 -1.74
C GLU A 165 -7.52 1.41 -1.61
N SER A 166 -8.03 0.73 -2.65
CA SER A 166 -9.32 0.07 -2.61
C SER A 166 -9.42 -1.04 -1.57
N ASN A 167 -8.35 -1.26 -0.88
CA ASN A 167 -8.12 -2.29 0.13
C ASN A 167 -8.49 -1.88 1.56
N SER A 168 -9.53 -1.21 1.77
CA SER A 168 -10.24 -1.48 3.05
C SER A 168 -10.78 -2.94 3.08
N GLY A 169 -10.07 -3.83 2.38
CA GLY A 169 -10.32 -5.26 2.35
C GLY A 169 -9.95 -5.99 1.05
N HIS A 170 -10.13 -5.41 -0.14
CA HIS A 170 -9.95 -6.15 -1.40
C HIS A 170 -9.49 -5.22 -2.52
N SER A 171 -8.44 -5.62 -3.26
CA SER A 171 -8.11 -4.99 -4.54
C SER A 171 -9.30 -5.10 -5.49
N ASN A 172 -9.74 -3.98 -6.04
CA ASN A 172 -10.87 -3.98 -6.99
C ASN A 172 -10.62 -4.91 -8.18
N ILE A 173 -9.37 -4.96 -8.67
CA ILE A 173 -8.98 -5.84 -9.78
C ILE A 173 -9.03 -7.30 -9.36
N ILE A 174 -8.48 -7.67 -8.19
CA ILE A 174 -8.49 -9.07 -7.73
C ILE A 174 -9.92 -9.53 -7.49
N SER A 175 -10.73 -8.74 -6.78
CA SER A 175 -12.14 -9.07 -6.54
C SER A 175 -12.96 -9.16 -7.83
N PHE A 176 -12.69 -8.30 -8.81
CA PHE A 176 -13.33 -8.39 -10.11
C PHE A 176 -12.98 -9.71 -10.81
N VAL A 177 -11.71 -10.11 -10.81
CA VAL A 177 -11.25 -11.37 -11.40
C VAL A 177 -11.83 -12.58 -10.67
N GLU A 178 -11.87 -12.57 -9.32
CA GLU A 178 -12.47 -13.62 -8.50
C GLU A 178 -13.97 -13.83 -8.81
N ASN A 179 -14.68 -12.74 -9.03
CA ASN A 179 -16.12 -12.78 -9.33
C ASN A 179 -16.43 -13.07 -10.82
N ALA A 180 -15.41 -13.11 -11.69
CA ALA A 180 -15.60 -13.29 -13.11
C ALA A 180 -15.93 -14.74 -13.52
N GLY A 181 -15.57 -15.73 -12.72
CA GLY A 181 -15.88 -17.14 -12.93
C GLY A 181 -14.76 -18.05 -12.43
N ASP A 182 -15.10 -19.34 -12.28
CA ASP A 182 -14.17 -20.36 -11.76
C ASP A 182 -12.92 -20.50 -12.65
N GLU A 183 -13.06 -20.25 -13.94
CA GLU A 183 -11.97 -20.28 -14.93
C GLU A 183 -10.87 -19.25 -14.62
N TYR A 184 -11.17 -18.17 -13.89
CA TYR A 184 -10.20 -17.14 -13.50
C TYR A 184 -9.62 -17.32 -12.09
N SER A 185 -9.96 -18.41 -11.40
CA SER A 185 -9.50 -18.63 -10.01
C SER A 185 -7.98 -18.69 -9.89
N ASP A 186 -7.29 -19.31 -10.87
CA ASP A 186 -5.81 -19.33 -10.90
C ASP A 186 -5.22 -17.93 -11.16
N LEU A 187 -5.84 -17.15 -12.04
CA LEU A 187 -5.45 -15.75 -12.29
C LEU A 187 -5.57 -14.92 -11.02
N ALA A 188 -6.71 -14.98 -10.33
CA ALA A 188 -6.93 -14.28 -9.06
C ALA A 188 -5.92 -14.71 -7.99
N PHE A 189 -5.65 -16.01 -7.88
CA PHE A 189 -4.66 -16.54 -6.97
C PHE A 189 -3.25 -15.99 -7.27
N ARG A 190 -2.81 -15.99 -8.52
CA ARG A 190 -1.50 -15.42 -8.91
C ARG A 190 -1.41 -13.94 -8.60
N LEU A 191 -2.47 -13.15 -8.90
CA LEU A 191 -2.53 -11.73 -8.57
C LEU A 191 -2.46 -11.48 -7.07
N SER A 192 -3.13 -12.30 -6.24
CA SER A 192 -3.11 -12.17 -4.78
C SER A 192 -1.72 -12.40 -4.16
N LYS A 193 -0.82 -13.09 -4.88
CA LYS A 193 0.58 -13.30 -4.46
C LYS A 193 1.48 -12.09 -4.71
N LEU A 194 1.03 -11.14 -5.52
CA LEU A 194 1.74 -9.88 -5.68
C LEU A 194 1.55 -9.06 -4.41
N ASP A 195 2.64 -8.86 -3.66
CA ASP A 195 2.59 -8.01 -2.46
C ASP A 195 2.98 -6.58 -2.83
N PRO A 196 2.00 -5.65 -2.92
CA PRO A 196 2.28 -4.28 -3.31
C PRO A 196 3.16 -3.53 -2.31
N TYR A 197 3.36 -4.05 -1.10
CA TYR A 197 4.20 -3.41 -0.11
C TYR A 197 5.69 -3.42 -0.51
N PHE A 198 6.15 -4.49 -1.15
CA PHE A 198 7.56 -4.67 -1.52
C PHE A 198 7.92 -4.16 -2.91
N PHE A 199 6.95 -3.81 -3.76
CA PHE A 199 7.19 -3.32 -5.12
C PHE A 199 6.97 -1.81 -5.21
N THR A 200 7.72 -1.14 -6.07
CA THR A 200 7.33 0.18 -6.59
C THR A 200 6.08 0.04 -7.46
N LEU A 201 5.35 1.14 -7.70
CA LEU A 201 4.16 1.06 -8.55
C LEU A 201 4.46 0.62 -10.00
N PRO A 202 5.55 1.07 -10.65
CA PRO A 202 5.93 0.56 -11.97
C PRO A 202 6.26 -0.94 -11.95
N GLU A 203 6.94 -1.45 -10.91
CA GLU A 203 7.23 -2.88 -10.78
C GLU A 203 5.95 -3.69 -10.55
N LEU A 204 5.05 -3.20 -9.69
CA LEU A 204 3.75 -3.84 -9.45
C LEU A 204 2.93 -3.91 -10.74
N GLN A 205 2.88 -2.81 -11.51
CA GLN A 205 2.21 -2.75 -12.81
C GLN A 205 2.79 -3.76 -13.79
N SER A 206 4.12 -3.80 -13.92
CA SER A 206 4.83 -4.74 -14.81
C SER A 206 4.57 -6.19 -14.43
N ARG A 207 4.64 -6.52 -13.14
CA ARG A 207 4.38 -7.87 -12.63
C ARG A 207 2.93 -8.29 -12.80
N ALA A 208 1.98 -7.40 -12.51
CA ALA A 208 0.57 -7.66 -12.76
C ALA A 208 0.30 -7.91 -14.25
N SER A 209 0.86 -7.07 -15.13
CA SER A 209 0.77 -7.26 -16.58
C SER A 209 1.31 -8.63 -17.02
N GLN A 210 2.45 -9.05 -16.47
CA GLN A 210 3.04 -10.34 -16.80
C GLN A 210 2.15 -11.51 -16.36
N VAL A 211 1.53 -11.42 -15.18
CA VAL A 211 0.58 -12.43 -14.69
C VAL A 211 -0.59 -12.61 -15.66
N PHE A 212 -1.15 -11.49 -16.18
CA PHE A 212 -2.22 -11.55 -17.18
C PHE A 212 -1.74 -12.17 -18.51
N ILE A 213 -0.55 -11.78 -18.98
CA ILE A 213 0.02 -12.32 -20.22
C ILE A 213 0.22 -13.83 -20.11
N ASP A 214 0.85 -14.29 -19.04
CA ASP A 214 1.17 -15.72 -18.83
C ASP A 214 -0.10 -16.56 -18.73
N PHE A 215 -1.12 -16.05 -18.02
CA PHE A 215 -2.40 -16.74 -17.89
C PHE A 215 -3.08 -16.94 -19.26
N PHE A 216 -3.26 -15.87 -20.04
CA PHE A 216 -3.94 -15.94 -21.33
C PHE A 216 -3.11 -16.55 -22.46
N GLN A 217 -1.79 -16.65 -22.31
CA GLN A 217 -0.95 -17.39 -23.29
C GLN A 217 -0.94 -18.90 -23.02
N GLY A 218 -1.02 -19.30 -21.74
CA GLY A 218 -1.09 -20.71 -21.35
C GLY A 218 -2.40 -21.40 -21.74
N GLU A 219 -3.48 -20.67 -21.99
CA GLU A 219 -4.74 -21.22 -22.49
C GLU A 219 -4.73 -21.49 -24.01
N ASN A 220 -3.74 -20.99 -24.76
CA ASN A 220 -3.64 -21.12 -26.20
C ASN A 220 -2.65 -22.23 -26.64
N GLY A 221 -2.15 -23.05 -25.75
CA GLY A 221 -1.27 -24.20 -25.96
C GLY A 221 -1.91 -25.49 -25.48
#